data_b65b5640955ab2036c515f1668ee3c64
#
_entry.id   b65b5640955ab2036c515f1668ee3c64
#
_cell.length_a   1.000
_cell.length_b   1.000
_cell.length_c   1.000
_cell.angle_alpha   90.00
_cell.angle_beta   90.00
_cell.angle_gamma   90.00
#
_symmetry.space_group_name_H-M   'P 1'
#
loop_
_entity.id
_entity.type
_entity.pdbx_description
1 polymer ?
#
loop_
_entity_poly.entity_id
_entity_poly.type
_entity_poly.pdbx_seq_one_letter_code
_entity_poly.pdbx_strand_id
1 'polypeptide(L)'
;VQMSARDKPEAKEVTESIAQRIRALLTAHEVSQGELERPVASLRALVETSLAPYRSRKHPAEIEGPDVMLPAKRITPLGLVLHELTTNAVKYGAWKNEGTVNVSWSVEDGRVKLTWQEIGAELEELPERTGFGSLLMTSAARQFGGSFERDFTRNGLRVSIELPAGE
;
A
#
# COMPACT_ATOMS: atom_id res chain seq x y z
N VAL A 1 -13.07 6.16 40.42
CA VAL A 1 -13.59 6.52 39.09
C VAL A 1 -12.75 5.82 38.02
N GLN A 2 -13.26 4.71 37.52
CA GLN A 2 -12.63 4.03 36.38
C GLN A 2 -12.89 4.87 35.14
N MET A 3 -11.91 5.66 34.70
CA MET A 3 -11.92 6.23 33.36
C MET A 3 -11.62 5.09 32.39
N SER A 4 -12.67 4.68 31.70
CA SER A 4 -12.62 3.70 30.64
C SER A 4 -11.60 4.14 29.57
N ALA A 5 -10.73 3.23 29.14
CA ALA A 5 -9.75 3.44 28.07
C ALA A 5 -10.38 3.84 26.71
N ARG A 6 -11.71 3.93 26.65
CA ARG A 6 -12.50 4.32 25.49
C ARG A 6 -12.46 5.81 25.13
N ASP A 7 -12.00 6.66 26.04
CA ASP A 7 -12.10 8.12 25.89
C ASP A 7 -10.79 8.83 25.54
N LYS A 8 -9.71 8.09 25.26
CA LYS A 8 -8.47 8.72 24.79
C LYS A 8 -8.45 8.76 23.27
N PRO A 9 -8.36 9.95 22.64
CA PRO A 9 -8.29 10.09 21.18
C PRO A 9 -7.18 9.24 20.55
N GLU A 10 -6.04 9.13 21.21
CA GLU A 10 -4.90 8.32 20.78
C GLU A 10 -5.22 6.82 20.76
N ALA A 11 -5.94 6.31 21.76
CA ALA A 11 -6.34 4.91 21.82
C ALA A 11 -7.34 4.56 20.70
N LYS A 12 -8.23 5.49 20.36
CA LYS A 12 -9.19 5.34 19.27
C LYS A 12 -8.48 5.31 17.92
N GLU A 13 -7.53 6.21 17.69
CA GLU A 13 -6.73 6.26 16.47
C GLU A 13 -5.93 4.96 16.26
N VAL A 14 -5.30 4.45 17.31
CA VAL A 14 -4.55 3.17 17.27
C VAL A 14 -5.50 2.01 16.94
N THR A 15 -6.67 1.96 17.57
CA THR A 15 -7.66 0.92 17.34
C THR A 15 -8.19 0.95 15.89
N GLU A 16 -8.51 2.13 15.37
CA GLU A 16 -8.92 2.29 13.97
C GLU A 16 -7.82 1.87 13.00
N SER A 17 -6.57 2.23 13.28
CA SER A 17 -5.42 1.85 12.48
C SER A 17 -5.23 0.33 12.44
N ILE A 18 -5.35 -0.35 13.58
CA ILE A 18 -5.28 -1.82 13.67
C ILE A 18 -6.44 -2.46 12.89
N ALA A 19 -7.66 -1.96 13.04
CA ALA A 19 -8.82 -2.46 12.32
C ALA A 19 -8.67 -2.32 10.79
N GLN A 20 -8.11 -1.22 10.32
CA GLN A 20 -7.82 -1.00 8.90
C GLN A 20 -6.76 -1.98 8.38
N ARG A 21 -5.72 -2.26 9.15
CA ARG A 21 -4.68 -3.24 8.81
C ARG A 21 -5.23 -4.66 8.73
N ILE A 22 -6.12 -5.03 9.65
CA ILE A 22 -6.81 -6.32 9.59
C ILE A 22 -7.66 -6.43 8.33
N ARG A 23 -8.38 -5.38 7.94
CA ARG A 23 -9.13 -5.35 6.68
C ARG A 23 -8.23 -5.51 5.46
N ALA A 24 -7.06 -4.86 5.46
CA ALA A 24 -6.09 -5.01 4.38
C ALA A 24 -5.57 -6.45 4.25
N LEU A 25 -5.31 -7.12 5.38
CA LEU A 25 -4.94 -8.53 5.41
C LEU A 25 -6.05 -9.41 4.86
N LEU A 26 -7.29 -9.16 5.27
CA LEU A 26 -8.46 -9.90 4.78
C LEU A 26 -8.66 -9.69 3.28
N THR A 27 -8.53 -8.46 2.79
CA THR A 27 -8.62 -8.15 1.36
C THR A 27 -7.55 -8.88 0.55
N ALA A 28 -6.29 -8.85 1.00
CA ALA A 28 -5.21 -9.57 0.35
C ALA A 28 -5.43 -11.09 0.39
N HIS A 29 -5.96 -11.62 1.49
CA HIS A 29 -6.31 -13.01 1.63
C HIS A 29 -7.46 -13.42 0.69
N GLU A 30 -8.50 -12.59 0.55
CA GLU A 30 -9.61 -12.83 -0.40
C GLU A 30 -9.12 -12.87 -1.85
N VAL A 31 -8.24 -11.96 -2.25
CA VAL A 31 -7.61 -11.98 -3.58
C VAL A 31 -6.83 -13.28 -3.79
N SER A 32 -6.09 -13.71 -2.79
CA SER A 32 -5.35 -14.99 -2.83
C SER A 32 -6.28 -16.21 -2.83
N GLN A 33 -7.36 -16.20 -2.06
CA GLN A 33 -8.34 -17.29 -1.94
C GLN A 33 -9.25 -17.41 -3.16
N GLY A 34 -9.54 -16.33 -3.86
CA GLY A 34 -10.33 -16.36 -5.10
C GLY A 34 -9.70 -17.21 -6.21
N GLU A 35 -8.43 -17.57 -6.06
CA GLU A 35 -7.65 -18.40 -6.98
C GLU A 35 -7.16 -19.69 -6.30
N LEU A 36 -7.99 -20.29 -5.44
CA LEU A 36 -7.67 -21.46 -4.58
C LEU A 36 -7.02 -22.65 -5.29
N GLU A 37 -7.27 -22.82 -6.58
CA GLU A 37 -6.66 -23.90 -7.37
C GLU A 37 -5.26 -23.54 -7.91
N ARG A 38 -4.83 -22.30 -7.72
CA ARG A 38 -3.55 -21.78 -8.20
C ARG A 38 -2.76 -21.14 -7.06
N PRO A 39 -1.48 -21.48 -6.87
CA PRO A 39 -0.65 -20.87 -5.84
C PRO A 39 -0.19 -19.46 -6.21
N VAL A 40 -0.94 -18.76 -7.06
CA VAL A 40 -0.62 -17.44 -7.60
C VAL A 40 -1.86 -16.54 -7.61
N ALA A 41 -1.65 -15.23 -7.54
CA ALA A 41 -2.71 -14.24 -7.64
C ALA A 41 -2.28 -13.05 -8.51
N SER A 42 -3.26 -12.35 -9.11
CA SER A 42 -3.01 -11.23 -9.99
C SER A 42 -2.52 -9.99 -9.24
N LEU A 43 -1.39 -9.44 -9.65
CA LEU A 43 -0.88 -8.16 -9.14
C LEU A 43 -1.86 -7.02 -9.44
N ARG A 44 -2.41 -6.98 -10.65
CA ARG A 44 -3.41 -5.97 -11.04
C ARG A 44 -4.63 -6.01 -10.12
N ALA A 45 -5.18 -7.19 -9.88
CA ALA A 45 -6.32 -7.36 -8.99
C ALA A 45 -6.02 -6.86 -7.58
N LEU A 46 -4.83 -7.13 -7.06
CA LEU A 46 -4.40 -6.63 -5.76
C LEU A 46 -4.33 -5.11 -5.71
N VAL A 47 -3.71 -4.49 -6.71
CA VAL A 47 -3.60 -3.02 -6.79
C VAL A 47 -4.98 -2.37 -6.89
N GLU A 48 -5.82 -2.84 -7.79
CA GLU A 48 -7.18 -2.34 -7.98
C GLU A 48 -8.03 -2.49 -6.72
N THR A 49 -7.99 -3.63 -6.07
CA THR A 49 -8.73 -3.91 -4.83
C THR A 49 -8.25 -3.02 -3.68
N SER A 50 -6.94 -2.78 -3.59
CA SER A 50 -6.35 -1.92 -2.56
C SER A 50 -6.77 -0.45 -2.71
N LEU A 51 -6.91 0.04 -3.93
CA LEU A 51 -7.29 1.42 -4.21
C LEU A 51 -8.81 1.64 -4.24
N ALA A 52 -9.59 0.61 -4.57
CA ALA A 52 -11.02 0.72 -4.81
C ALA A 52 -11.82 1.43 -3.70
N PRO A 53 -11.59 1.18 -2.40
CA PRO A 53 -12.33 1.85 -1.33
C PRO A 53 -12.17 3.37 -1.29
N TYR A 54 -11.06 3.88 -1.83
CA TYR A 54 -10.69 5.30 -1.76
C TYR A 54 -10.76 6.01 -3.10
N ARG A 55 -10.72 5.26 -4.20
CA ARG A 55 -10.70 5.82 -5.55
C ARG A 55 -12.03 6.49 -5.89
N SER A 56 -11.95 7.74 -6.35
CA SER A 56 -13.12 8.55 -6.73
C SER A 56 -12.69 9.69 -7.65
N ARG A 57 -13.63 10.56 -8.05
CA ARG A 57 -13.29 11.78 -8.79
C ARG A 57 -12.36 12.71 -8.00
N LYS A 58 -12.48 12.71 -6.67
CA LYS A 58 -11.59 13.50 -5.78
C LYS A 58 -10.27 12.78 -5.51
N HIS A 59 -10.23 11.48 -5.70
CA HIS A 59 -9.08 10.62 -5.48
C HIS A 59 -8.76 9.83 -6.75
N PRO A 60 -8.30 10.51 -7.81
CA PRO A 60 -7.98 9.85 -9.07
C PRO A 60 -6.75 8.96 -8.94
N ALA A 61 -6.79 7.82 -9.61
CA ALA A 61 -5.66 6.90 -9.67
C ALA A 61 -5.53 6.32 -11.08
N GLU A 62 -4.31 6.21 -11.55
CA GLU A 62 -3.95 5.50 -12.77
C GLU A 62 -3.19 4.23 -12.42
N ILE A 63 -3.53 3.13 -13.08
CA ILE A 63 -2.95 1.82 -12.84
C ILE A 63 -2.49 1.24 -14.19
N GLU A 64 -1.20 1.00 -14.32
CA GLU A 64 -0.61 0.53 -15.57
C GLU A 64 0.48 -0.51 -15.31
N GLY A 65 0.46 -1.57 -16.10
CA GLY A 65 1.49 -2.61 -16.08
C GLY A 65 1.04 -3.88 -16.79
N PRO A 66 1.96 -4.78 -17.11
CA PRO A 66 1.63 -6.07 -17.71
C PRO A 66 0.89 -6.97 -16.73
N ASP A 67 0.20 -7.98 -17.27
CA ASP A 67 -0.39 -9.03 -16.44
C ASP A 67 0.71 -9.85 -15.76
N VAL A 68 0.68 -9.87 -14.44
CA VAL A 68 1.66 -10.59 -13.62
C VAL A 68 0.92 -11.37 -12.54
N MET A 69 1.25 -12.64 -12.44
CA MET A 69 0.78 -13.51 -11.37
C MET A 69 1.90 -13.69 -10.35
N LEU A 70 1.61 -13.41 -9.09
CA LEU A 70 2.55 -13.52 -7.99
C LEU A 70 2.17 -14.67 -7.06
N PRO A 71 3.15 -15.36 -6.45
CA PRO A 71 2.85 -16.34 -5.40
C PRO A 71 2.05 -15.72 -4.27
N ALA A 72 1.10 -16.47 -3.71
CA ALA A 72 0.26 -16.02 -2.60
C ALA A 72 1.07 -15.51 -1.40
N LYS A 73 2.22 -16.10 -1.13
CA LYS A 73 3.16 -15.67 -0.07
C LYS A 73 3.67 -14.23 -0.22
N ARG A 74 3.63 -13.66 -1.44
CA ARG A 74 4.03 -12.28 -1.73
C ARG A 74 2.85 -11.32 -1.77
N ILE A 75 1.67 -11.84 -2.11
CA ILE A 75 0.44 -11.04 -2.23
C ILE A 75 0.04 -10.44 -0.87
N THR A 76 0.05 -11.22 0.20
CA THR A 76 -0.36 -10.73 1.53
C THR A 76 0.53 -9.59 2.04
N PRO A 77 1.87 -9.72 2.08
CA PRO A 77 2.70 -8.61 2.53
C PRO A 77 2.67 -7.39 1.59
N LEU A 78 2.57 -7.62 0.28
CA LEU A 78 2.43 -6.52 -0.69
C LEU A 78 1.10 -5.78 -0.50
N GLY A 79 0.03 -6.50 -0.22
CA GLY A 79 -1.28 -5.91 0.10
C GLY A 79 -1.24 -4.99 1.31
N LEU A 80 -0.48 -5.34 2.34
CA LEU A 80 -0.25 -4.48 3.51
C LEU A 80 0.45 -3.18 3.13
N VAL A 81 1.50 -3.26 2.31
CA VAL A 81 2.23 -2.08 1.82
C VAL A 81 1.31 -1.17 1.02
N LEU A 82 0.57 -1.71 0.07
CA LEU A 82 -0.37 -0.95 -0.76
C LEU A 82 -1.46 -0.28 0.08
N HIS A 83 -1.97 -0.96 1.09
CA HIS A 83 -2.94 -0.38 2.02
C HIS A 83 -2.35 0.81 2.79
N GLU A 84 -1.16 0.68 3.35
CA GLU A 84 -0.49 1.77 4.07
C GLU A 84 -0.22 2.96 3.14
N LEU A 85 0.24 2.72 1.92
CA LEU A 85 0.45 3.78 0.93
C LEU A 85 -0.87 4.48 0.58
N THR A 86 -1.94 3.72 0.39
CA THR A 86 -3.26 4.26 0.06
C THR A 86 -3.82 5.13 1.18
N THR A 87 -3.78 4.67 2.41
CA THR A 87 -4.25 5.44 3.57
C THR A 87 -3.39 6.66 3.85
N ASN A 88 -2.08 6.57 3.62
CA ASN A 88 -1.18 7.73 3.73
C ASN A 88 -1.46 8.79 2.65
N ALA A 89 -1.79 8.36 1.43
CA ALA A 89 -2.19 9.29 0.36
C ALA A 89 -3.43 10.11 0.73
N VAL A 90 -4.40 9.50 1.39
CA VAL A 90 -5.61 10.17 1.88
C VAL A 90 -5.32 11.11 3.05
N LYS A 91 -4.52 10.66 4.01
CA LYS A 91 -4.29 11.40 5.27
C LYS A 91 -3.23 12.49 5.14
N TYR A 92 -2.19 12.25 4.37
CA TYR A 92 -0.98 13.09 4.35
C TYR A 92 -0.49 13.45 2.95
N GLY A 93 -0.91 12.73 1.92
CA GLY A 93 -0.35 12.77 0.59
C GLY A 93 -1.24 13.43 -0.47
N ALA A 94 -1.10 12.93 -1.68
CA ALA A 94 -1.71 13.50 -2.87
C ALA A 94 -3.22 13.67 -2.76
N TRP A 95 -3.91 12.69 -2.21
CA TRP A 95 -5.37 12.72 -2.10
C TRP A 95 -5.90 13.63 -1.00
N LYS A 96 -5.05 14.10 -0.13
CA LYS A 96 -5.41 15.17 0.82
C LYS A 96 -5.55 16.53 0.11
N ASN A 97 -4.79 16.77 -0.95
CA ASN A 97 -4.63 18.05 -1.62
C ASN A 97 -5.00 17.99 -3.12
N GLU A 98 -6.01 17.21 -3.49
CA GLU A 98 -6.52 17.09 -4.86
C GLU A 98 -5.49 16.60 -5.89
N GLY A 99 -4.48 15.86 -5.46
CA GLY A 99 -3.48 15.26 -6.32
C GLY A 99 -3.91 13.88 -6.87
N THR A 100 -2.99 13.26 -7.60
CA THR A 100 -3.20 11.98 -8.28
C THR A 100 -2.23 10.92 -7.76
N VAL A 101 -2.67 9.68 -7.71
CA VAL A 101 -1.84 8.50 -7.45
C VAL A 101 -1.68 7.71 -8.73
N ASN A 102 -0.46 7.43 -9.11
CA ASN A 102 -0.13 6.57 -10.26
C ASN A 102 0.60 5.34 -9.76
N VAL A 103 0.10 4.16 -10.12
CA VAL A 103 0.73 2.88 -9.82
C VAL A 103 1.08 2.20 -11.13
N SER A 104 2.36 1.95 -11.33
CA SER A 104 2.83 1.27 -12.53
C SER A 104 3.85 0.18 -12.19
N TRP A 105 3.98 -0.82 -13.04
CA TRP A 105 5.00 -1.85 -12.87
C TRP A 105 5.48 -2.39 -14.20
N SER A 106 6.70 -2.92 -14.15
CA SER A 106 7.33 -3.66 -15.22
C SER A 106 7.87 -5.00 -14.68
N VAL A 107 8.17 -5.89 -15.59
CA VAL A 107 8.86 -7.14 -15.28
C VAL A 107 10.15 -7.20 -16.07
N GLU A 108 11.26 -7.27 -15.37
CA GLU A 108 12.60 -7.35 -15.95
C GLU A 108 13.42 -8.40 -15.19
N ASP A 109 14.07 -9.28 -15.92
CA ASP A 109 14.94 -10.33 -15.35
C ASP A 109 14.29 -11.16 -14.24
N GLY A 110 13.00 -11.49 -14.39
CA GLY A 110 12.25 -12.26 -13.41
C GLY A 110 11.89 -11.48 -12.13
N ARG A 111 12.02 -10.16 -12.16
CA ARG A 111 11.65 -9.28 -11.06
C ARG A 111 10.57 -8.29 -11.47
N VAL A 112 9.64 -8.04 -10.57
CA VAL A 112 8.66 -6.97 -10.69
C VAL A 112 9.24 -5.70 -10.09
N LYS A 113 9.19 -4.62 -10.85
CA LYS A 113 9.51 -3.27 -10.38
C LYS A 113 8.24 -2.46 -10.37
N LEU A 114 7.68 -2.22 -9.20
CA LEU A 114 6.47 -1.44 -9.00
C LEU A 114 6.83 -0.04 -8.51
N THR A 115 6.22 0.95 -9.13
CA THR A 115 6.36 2.37 -8.73
C THR A 115 5.00 2.90 -8.29
N TRP A 116 4.95 3.42 -7.08
CA TRP A 116 3.85 4.22 -6.56
C TRP A 116 4.26 5.68 -6.61
N GLN A 117 3.49 6.51 -7.27
CA GLN A 117 3.80 7.93 -7.40
C GLN A 117 2.61 8.78 -7.01
N GLU A 118 2.84 9.70 -6.09
CA GLU A 118 1.89 10.73 -5.69
C GLU A 118 2.31 12.05 -6.31
N ILE A 119 1.41 12.70 -7.03
CA ILE A 119 1.66 13.91 -7.80
C ILE A 119 0.68 15.00 -7.39
N GLY A 120 1.16 16.23 -7.27
CA GLY A 120 0.33 17.39 -6.95
C GLY A 120 0.14 17.64 -5.46
N ALA A 121 0.85 16.90 -4.60
CA ALA A 121 0.88 17.17 -3.17
C ALA A 121 2.05 18.11 -2.86
N GLU A 122 1.74 19.33 -2.43
CA GLU A 122 2.72 20.11 -1.69
C GLU A 122 2.88 19.48 -0.31
N LEU A 123 3.98 18.77 -0.13
CA LEU A 123 4.35 18.24 1.17
C LEU A 123 4.99 19.38 1.95
N GLU A 124 4.21 20.05 2.79
CA GLU A 124 4.70 21.19 3.60
C GLU A 124 5.77 20.77 4.61
N GLU A 125 5.75 19.55 5.09
CA GLU A 125 6.82 18.96 5.89
C GLU A 125 6.89 17.47 5.60
N LEU A 126 8.10 16.98 5.35
CA LEU A 126 8.38 15.56 5.39
C LEU A 126 8.06 15.07 6.80
N PRO A 127 7.00 14.28 7.00
CA PRO A 127 6.81 13.73 8.31
C PRO A 127 7.99 12.82 8.62
N GLU A 128 8.84 13.20 9.57
CA GLU A 128 9.80 12.30 10.22
C GLU A 128 9.02 11.21 10.98
N ARG A 129 8.13 10.52 10.28
CA ARG A 129 7.38 9.43 10.87
C ARG A 129 8.11 8.13 10.66
N THR A 130 9.05 7.87 11.54
CA THR A 130 9.39 6.51 11.95
C THR A 130 8.19 5.94 12.72
N GLY A 131 7.03 5.85 12.06
CA GLY A 131 5.83 5.29 12.64
C GLY A 131 5.74 3.80 12.42
N PHE A 132 4.74 3.17 13.03
CA PHE A 132 4.42 1.76 12.86
C PHE A 132 4.22 1.39 11.38
N GLY A 133 3.66 2.30 10.56
CA GLY A 133 3.50 2.11 9.14
C GLY A 133 4.82 1.91 8.38
N SER A 134 5.86 2.72 8.69
CA SER A 134 7.19 2.54 8.08
C SER A 134 7.84 1.23 8.47
N LEU A 135 7.72 0.83 9.73
CA LEU A 135 8.22 -0.44 10.23
C LEU A 135 7.50 -1.62 9.57
N LEU A 136 6.17 -1.52 9.42
CA LEU A 136 5.35 -2.50 8.74
C LEU A 136 5.78 -2.68 7.28
N MET A 137 6.00 -1.59 6.56
CA MET A 137 6.43 -1.63 5.16
C MET A 137 7.80 -2.25 5.00
N THR A 138 8.75 -1.94 5.87
CA THR A 138 10.09 -2.54 5.87
C THR A 138 10.02 -4.04 6.16
N SER A 139 9.24 -4.45 7.15
CA SER A 139 9.00 -5.86 7.46
C SER A 139 8.34 -6.62 6.31
N ALA A 140 7.34 -6.02 5.69
CA ALA A 140 6.65 -6.61 4.55
C ALA A 140 7.59 -6.80 3.36
N ALA A 141 8.46 -5.82 3.08
CA ALA A 141 9.45 -5.93 2.02
C ALA A 141 10.39 -7.14 2.20
N ARG A 142 10.79 -7.42 3.42
CA ARG A 142 11.57 -8.63 3.74
C ARG A 142 10.77 -9.91 3.46
N GLN A 143 9.47 -9.92 3.79
CA GLN A 143 8.61 -11.08 3.59
C GLN A 143 8.37 -11.40 2.11
N PHE A 144 8.21 -10.39 1.25
CA PHE A 144 8.09 -10.65 -0.17
C PHE A 144 9.43 -10.80 -0.91
N GLY A 145 10.54 -10.77 -0.19
CA GLY A 145 11.88 -11.07 -0.73
C GLY A 145 12.45 -9.97 -1.63
N GLY A 146 12.08 -8.74 -1.38
CA GLY A 146 12.47 -7.60 -2.21
C GLY A 146 12.89 -6.38 -1.41
N SER A 147 12.74 -5.23 -2.03
CA SER A 147 13.13 -3.93 -1.48
C SER A 147 11.99 -2.93 -1.54
N PHE A 148 12.08 -1.95 -0.67
CA PHE A 148 11.15 -0.84 -0.58
C PHE A 148 11.95 0.44 -0.35
N GLU A 149 11.79 1.43 -1.23
CA GLU A 149 12.45 2.73 -1.13
C GLU A 149 11.43 3.85 -1.29
N ARG A 150 11.56 4.90 -0.47
CA ARG A 150 10.76 6.11 -0.57
C ARG A 150 11.64 7.29 -0.91
N ASP A 151 11.18 8.09 -1.86
CA ASP A 151 11.80 9.34 -2.24
C ASP A 151 10.75 10.45 -2.24
N PHE A 152 10.94 11.44 -1.36
CA PHE A 152 10.08 12.60 -1.30
C PHE A 152 10.58 13.65 -2.27
N THR A 153 9.75 13.99 -3.23
CA THR A 153 10.04 15.02 -4.23
C THR A 153 9.31 16.32 -3.89
N ARG A 154 9.71 17.41 -4.53
CA ARG A 154 9.03 18.70 -4.35
C ARG A 154 7.53 18.64 -4.64
N ASN A 155 7.11 17.77 -5.54
CA ASN A 155 5.72 17.65 -6.02
C ASN A 155 4.99 16.42 -5.51
N GLY A 156 5.57 15.69 -4.56
CA GLY A 156 4.92 14.50 -4.02
C GLY A 156 5.87 13.43 -3.50
N LEU A 157 5.46 12.19 -3.66
CA LEU A 157 6.15 11.02 -3.16
C LEU A 157 6.34 10.00 -4.29
N ARG A 158 7.51 9.40 -4.34
CA ARG A 158 7.78 8.23 -5.17
C ARG A 158 8.21 7.07 -4.30
N VAL A 159 7.55 5.94 -4.46
CA VAL A 159 7.91 4.69 -3.80
C VAL A 159 8.29 3.67 -4.86
N SER A 160 9.43 3.03 -4.67
CA SER A 160 9.91 1.96 -5.54
C SER A 160 9.90 0.65 -4.76
N ILE A 161 9.21 -0.34 -5.29
CA ILE A 161 9.09 -1.69 -4.72
C ILE A 161 9.62 -2.67 -5.74
N GLU A 162 10.55 -3.50 -5.34
CA GLU A 162 11.10 -4.55 -6.19
C GLU A 162 10.94 -5.90 -5.51
N LEU A 163 10.46 -6.89 -6.23
CA LEU A 163 10.25 -8.24 -5.72
C LEU A 163 10.40 -9.28 -6.84
N PRO A 164 10.76 -10.53 -6.50
CA PRO A 164 10.79 -11.60 -7.49
C PRO A 164 9.40 -11.87 -8.06
N ALA A 165 9.30 -12.06 -9.38
CA ALA A 165 8.06 -12.42 -10.06
C ALA A 165 7.72 -13.91 -9.96
N GLY A 166 8.70 -14.76 -9.73
CA GLY A 166 8.56 -16.21 -9.62
C GLY A 166 8.76 -16.74 -8.19
N GLU A 167 8.82 -18.07 -8.05
CA GLU A 167 9.11 -18.76 -6.79
C GLU A 167 10.54 -18.52 -6.31
#